data_f4fad20f45427e3b4c196561398934f1
#
_entry.id   f4fad20f45427e3b4c196561398934f1
#
_cell.length_a   1.000
_cell.length_b   1.000
_cell.length_c   1.000
_cell.angle_alpha   90.00
_cell.angle_beta   90.00
_cell.angle_gamma   90.00
#
_symmetry.space_group_name_H-M   'P 1'
#
loop_
_entity.id
_entity.type
_entity.pdbx_description
1 polymer ?
#
loop_
_entity_poly.entity_id
_entity_poly.type
_entity_poly.pdbx_seq_one_letter_code
_entity_poly.pdbx_strand_id
1 'polypeptide(L)'
;VTMKFEVSDGTLVTVNGKEGAEQKIRLVDGKAELSVMLGREGQTRTYRFSIHTKSSDTSLSQLQVSFSTIVNVFEMEMEPAFQPDITEYNSSLFGSGKDREPYYIWPVAADSKATVKVTAVYGVDGVRSGQEITPATAAFDDQIRARYKVRPLSETDPARICITVTAEDGVTTRSYYINLYRNNDWPEFTIDRENVTNRTADSVTLRIHANIDGYLYYLPAYRGAYADIPAANEVKSQGQRIAIHAGDQVVTIPGLGKEECTLYLYEMSYAQRFSNGAQLDIAAYTGGDNPPDPVTPTPGDLNQDGKIDMTDLSWILDALTAGRSVDQTMGDLNGDYVVDMTDAAILMDQITAAL
;
A
#
# COMPACT_ATOMS: atom_id res chain seq x y z
N VAL A 1 -31.84 -22.09 -3.04
CA VAL A 1 -31.80 -22.13 -4.51
C VAL A 1 -32.94 -22.97 -5.03
N THR A 2 -33.59 -22.52 -6.12
CA THR A 2 -34.59 -23.35 -6.81
C THR A 2 -33.92 -23.99 -8.01
N MET A 3 -34.02 -25.32 -8.12
CA MET A 3 -33.53 -26.08 -9.27
C MET A 3 -34.72 -26.63 -10.04
N LYS A 4 -34.64 -26.54 -11.36
CA LYS A 4 -35.62 -27.08 -12.29
C LYS A 4 -34.93 -28.06 -13.23
N PHE A 5 -35.53 -29.23 -13.40
CA PHE A 5 -35.04 -30.29 -14.30
C PHE A 5 -35.98 -30.40 -15.49
N GLU A 6 -35.44 -30.22 -16.67
CA GLU A 6 -36.16 -30.45 -17.92
C GLU A 6 -35.89 -31.89 -18.36
N VAL A 7 -36.94 -32.66 -18.46
CA VAL A 7 -36.92 -34.09 -18.78
C VAL A 7 -37.97 -34.42 -19.82
N SER A 8 -37.79 -35.54 -20.50
CA SER A 8 -38.79 -36.03 -21.46
C SER A 8 -40.11 -36.43 -20.75
N ASP A 9 -41.21 -36.32 -21.48
CA ASP A 9 -42.53 -36.71 -20.96
C ASP A 9 -42.56 -38.15 -20.38
N GLY A 10 -43.22 -38.33 -19.26
CA GLY A 10 -43.31 -39.62 -18.58
C GLY A 10 -42.06 -39.97 -17.75
N THR A 11 -41.10 -39.05 -17.61
CA THR A 11 -39.93 -39.26 -16.74
C THR A 11 -40.26 -38.80 -15.31
N LEU A 12 -40.15 -39.68 -14.34
CA LEU A 12 -40.21 -39.34 -12.92
C LEU A 12 -38.86 -38.74 -12.49
N VAL A 13 -38.92 -37.59 -11.82
CA VAL A 13 -37.77 -36.93 -11.23
C VAL A 13 -37.86 -36.96 -9.71
N THR A 14 -36.86 -37.49 -9.04
CA THR A 14 -36.77 -37.48 -7.59
C THR A 14 -35.43 -36.82 -7.17
N VAL A 15 -35.52 -35.81 -6.32
CA VAL A 15 -34.31 -35.07 -5.81
C VAL A 15 -34.23 -35.29 -4.31
N ASN A 16 -33.14 -35.89 -3.84
CA ASN A 16 -32.94 -36.26 -2.43
C ASN A 16 -34.15 -36.99 -1.82
N GLY A 17 -34.76 -37.90 -2.60
CA GLY A 17 -35.93 -38.67 -2.17
C GLY A 17 -37.27 -37.94 -2.26
N LYS A 18 -37.33 -36.70 -2.73
CA LYS A 18 -38.57 -35.95 -2.97
C LYS A 18 -38.88 -35.91 -4.46
N GLU A 19 -40.11 -36.28 -4.80
CA GLU A 19 -40.61 -36.26 -6.17
C GLU A 19 -40.87 -34.81 -6.66
N GLY A 20 -40.58 -34.57 -7.92
CA GLY A 20 -40.89 -33.33 -8.64
C GLY A 20 -39.68 -32.77 -9.38
N ALA A 21 -39.95 -32.27 -10.59
CA ALA A 21 -38.95 -31.68 -11.46
C ALA A 21 -38.47 -30.28 -11.02
N GLU A 22 -39.16 -29.65 -10.07
CA GLU A 22 -38.76 -28.38 -9.47
C GLU A 22 -38.64 -28.52 -7.96
N GLN A 23 -37.48 -28.24 -7.41
CA GLN A 23 -37.19 -28.39 -5.98
C GLN A 23 -36.46 -27.17 -5.41
N LYS A 24 -36.87 -26.76 -4.20
CA LYS A 24 -36.15 -25.77 -3.41
C LYS A 24 -35.06 -26.46 -2.59
N ILE A 25 -33.82 -26.15 -2.88
CA ILE A 25 -32.65 -26.70 -2.22
C ILE A 25 -32.13 -25.69 -1.21
N ARG A 26 -32.01 -26.12 0.04
CA ARG A 26 -31.34 -25.33 1.09
C ARG A 26 -29.83 -25.59 0.99
N LEU A 27 -29.05 -24.52 0.88
CA LEU A 27 -27.61 -24.59 1.03
C LEU A 27 -27.27 -24.50 2.53
N VAL A 28 -26.35 -25.33 2.98
CA VAL A 28 -25.71 -25.25 4.30
C VAL A 28 -24.28 -24.84 4.07
N ASP A 29 -23.85 -23.74 4.69
CA ASP A 29 -22.53 -23.14 4.47
C ASP A 29 -22.21 -22.97 2.98
N GLY A 30 -23.21 -22.49 2.22
CA GLY A 30 -23.08 -22.24 0.80
C GLY A 30 -23.01 -23.49 -0.09
N LYS A 31 -23.23 -24.71 0.45
CA LYS A 31 -23.09 -25.98 -0.30
C LYS A 31 -24.30 -26.87 -0.15
N ALA A 32 -24.57 -27.68 -1.14
CA ALA A 32 -25.50 -28.80 -1.06
C ALA A 32 -25.09 -29.94 -2.00
N GLU A 33 -25.24 -31.16 -1.52
CA GLU A 33 -25.11 -32.38 -2.31
C GLU A 33 -26.51 -32.84 -2.73
N LEU A 34 -26.66 -33.16 -4.01
CA LEU A 34 -27.95 -33.61 -4.57
C LEU A 34 -27.79 -34.98 -5.20
N SER A 35 -28.78 -35.83 -4.90
CA SER A 35 -28.99 -37.08 -5.59
C SER A 35 -30.27 -36.98 -6.42
N VAL A 36 -30.12 -36.94 -7.74
CA VAL A 36 -31.25 -36.83 -8.68
C VAL A 36 -31.46 -38.19 -9.32
N MET A 37 -32.60 -38.80 -9.09
CA MET A 37 -33.00 -40.03 -9.71
C MET A 37 -34.00 -39.74 -10.81
N LEU A 38 -33.76 -40.24 -11.98
CA LEU A 38 -34.68 -40.22 -13.11
C LEU A 38 -35.17 -41.61 -13.34
N GLY A 39 -36.52 -41.77 -13.37
CA GLY A 39 -37.20 -43.06 -13.61
C GLY A 39 -38.09 -42.98 -14.82
N ARG A 40 -38.03 -43.98 -15.69
CA ARG A 40 -38.92 -44.14 -16.84
C ARG A 40 -39.06 -45.62 -17.22
N GLU A 41 -40.30 -46.06 -17.42
CA GLU A 41 -40.62 -47.43 -17.87
C GLU A 41 -39.95 -48.53 -17.04
N GLY A 42 -39.90 -48.35 -15.70
CA GLY A 42 -39.28 -49.29 -14.77
C GLY A 42 -37.74 -49.24 -14.68
N GLN A 43 -37.10 -48.41 -15.49
CA GLN A 43 -35.68 -48.18 -15.38
C GLN A 43 -35.38 -46.90 -14.58
N THR A 44 -34.32 -46.91 -13.78
CA THR A 44 -33.88 -45.74 -12.99
C THR A 44 -32.43 -45.44 -13.23
N ARG A 45 -32.07 -44.14 -13.22
CA ARG A 45 -30.69 -43.66 -13.26
C ARG A 45 -30.52 -42.56 -12.22
N THR A 46 -29.46 -42.65 -11.45
CA THR A 46 -29.12 -41.64 -10.43
C THR A 46 -27.91 -40.83 -10.81
N TYR A 47 -28.06 -39.52 -10.68
CA TYR A 47 -26.99 -38.54 -10.86
C TYR A 47 -26.71 -37.85 -9.51
N ARG A 48 -25.44 -37.57 -9.25
CA ARG A 48 -25.03 -36.81 -8.08
C ARG A 48 -24.42 -35.47 -8.53
N PHE A 49 -24.84 -34.41 -7.84
CA PHE A 49 -24.40 -33.05 -8.09
C PHE A 49 -23.96 -32.41 -6.78
N SER A 50 -22.82 -31.72 -6.80
CA SER A 50 -22.43 -30.78 -5.76
C SER A 50 -22.70 -29.36 -6.27
N ILE A 51 -23.48 -28.60 -5.53
CA ILE A 51 -23.71 -27.18 -5.83
C ILE A 51 -23.14 -26.32 -4.70
N HIS A 52 -22.59 -25.20 -5.05
CA HIS A 52 -22.07 -24.23 -4.09
C HIS A 52 -22.34 -22.79 -4.58
N THR A 53 -22.39 -21.88 -3.64
CA THR A 53 -22.36 -20.45 -3.97
C THR A 53 -20.97 -20.11 -4.46
N LYS A 54 -20.89 -19.22 -5.45
CA LYS A 54 -19.62 -18.68 -5.86
C LYS A 54 -18.99 -17.89 -4.72
N SER A 55 -17.70 -17.99 -4.59
CA SER A 55 -16.91 -17.23 -3.61
C SER A 55 -16.85 -15.75 -3.98
N SER A 56 -16.91 -14.88 -2.96
CA SER A 56 -16.63 -13.44 -3.07
C SER A 56 -15.26 -13.07 -2.51
N ASP A 57 -14.38 -14.06 -2.25
CA ASP A 57 -13.05 -13.81 -1.74
C ASP A 57 -12.16 -13.17 -2.81
N THR A 58 -11.65 -11.99 -2.50
CA THR A 58 -10.75 -11.18 -3.33
C THR A 58 -9.39 -11.00 -2.70
N SER A 59 -9.08 -11.76 -1.65
CA SER A 59 -7.79 -11.65 -0.98
C SER A 59 -6.68 -12.32 -1.79
N LEU A 60 -5.45 -11.83 -1.60
CA LEU A 60 -4.24 -12.53 -2.00
C LEU A 60 -3.78 -13.42 -0.84
N SER A 61 -3.37 -14.65 -1.13
CA SER A 61 -2.67 -15.52 -0.18
C SER A 61 -1.17 -15.24 -0.17
N GLN A 62 -0.65 -14.70 -1.26
CA GLN A 62 0.76 -14.33 -1.40
C GLN A 62 0.89 -13.15 -2.37
N LEU A 63 1.78 -12.24 -2.05
CA LEU A 63 2.29 -11.22 -2.94
C LEU A 63 3.78 -11.11 -2.72
N GLN A 64 4.55 -11.33 -3.76
CA GLN A 64 6.00 -11.32 -3.71
C GLN A 64 6.55 -10.44 -4.83
N VAL A 65 7.59 -9.68 -4.50
CA VAL A 65 8.41 -8.92 -5.44
C VAL A 65 9.79 -9.55 -5.47
N SER A 66 10.34 -9.79 -6.64
CA SER A 66 11.66 -10.38 -6.82
C SER A 66 12.34 -9.77 -8.04
N PHE A 67 13.65 -9.75 -8.09
CA PHE A 67 14.40 -9.47 -9.31
C PHE A 67 14.84 -10.77 -10.04
N SER A 68 14.42 -11.92 -9.56
CA SER A 68 14.66 -13.22 -10.18
C SER A 68 13.43 -13.75 -10.89
N THR A 69 13.65 -14.51 -11.94
CA THR A 69 12.60 -15.31 -12.60
C THR A 69 12.21 -16.56 -11.80
N ILE A 70 12.88 -16.82 -10.70
CA ILE A 70 12.69 -17.99 -9.84
C ILE A 70 11.98 -17.54 -8.56
N VAL A 71 10.87 -18.20 -8.22
CA VAL A 71 10.11 -17.92 -7.00
C VAL A 71 10.96 -18.20 -5.76
N ASN A 72 10.80 -17.39 -4.72
CA ASN A 72 11.53 -17.46 -3.44
C ASN A 72 13.06 -17.35 -3.56
N VAL A 73 13.56 -16.87 -4.71
CA VAL A 73 14.97 -16.55 -4.88
C VAL A 73 15.09 -15.06 -5.09
N PHE A 74 15.93 -14.41 -4.27
CA PHE A 74 16.12 -12.96 -4.30
C PHE A 74 14.82 -12.18 -4.10
N GLU A 75 14.04 -12.64 -3.12
CA GLU A 75 12.85 -11.92 -2.67
C GLU A 75 13.23 -10.54 -2.16
N MET A 76 12.45 -9.55 -2.55
CA MET A 76 12.63 -8.18 -2.14
C MET A 76 11.68 -7.87 -0.99
N GLU A 77 12.17 -7.14 -0.02
CA GLU A 77 11.33 -6.66 1.05
C GLU A 77 10.27 -5.71 0.50
N MET A 78 9.05 -5.91 0.96
CA MET A 78 7.95 -4.97 0.76
C MET A 78 7.69 -4.23 2.05
N GLU A 79 7.36 -2.97 1.92
CA GLU A 79 7.02 -2.12 3.04
C GLU A 79 5.63 -1.51 2.84
N PRO A 80 4.68 -1.84 3.74
CA PRO A 80 4.81 -2.82 4.82
C PRO A 80 4.97 -4.26 4.31
N ALA A 81 5.40 -5.18 5.20
CA ALA A 81 5.42 -6.61 4.86
C ALA A 81 4.02 -7.08 4.44
N PHE A 82 3.97 -8.01 3.49
CA PHE A 82 2.69 -8.46 2.94
C PHE A 82 1.73 -8.98 4.01
N GLN A 83 0.52 -8.44 3.98
CA GLN A 83 -0.66 -8.92 4.71
C GLN A 83 -1.89 -8.81 3.80
N PRO A 84 -2.80 -9.80 3.79
CA PRO A 84 -3.93 -9.83 2.84
C PRO A 84 -4.85 -8.60 2.88
N ASP A 85 -4.92 -7.91 4.02
CA ASP A 85 -5.79 -6.76 4.23
C ASP A 85 -5.12 -5.42 3.89
N ILE A 86 -3.81 -5.40 3.75
CA ILE A 86 -3.06 -4.22 3.31
C ILE A 86 -3.10 -4.16 1.78
N THR A 87 -3.38 -2.98 1.25
CA THR A 87 -3.55 -2.78 -0.20
C THR A 87 -2.49 -1.87 -0.85
N GLU A 88 -1.61 -1.27 -0.06
CA GLU A 88 -0.56 -0.37 -0.54
C GLU A 88 0.81 -0.84 -0.06
N TYR A 89 1.75 -0.97 -0.99
CA TYR A 89 3.10 -1.46 -0.72
C TYR A 89 4.15 -0.64 -1.47
N ASN A 90 5.32 -0.55 -0.87
CA ASN A 90 6.53 -0.05 -1.52
C ASN A 90 7.56 -1.18 -1.59
N SER A 91 8.32 -1.24 -2.66
CA SER A 91 9.47 -2.14 -2.80
C SER A 91 10.54 -1.49 -3.66
N SER A 92 11.79 -1.89 -3.46
CA SER A 92 12.88 -1.27 -4.18
C SER A 92 13.98 -2.25 -4.57
N LEU A 93 14.65 -1.95 -5.68
CA LEU A 93 15.79 -2.73 -6.15
C LEU A 93 17.08 -2.33 -5.44
N PHE A 94 17.80 -3.33 -4.95
CA PHE A 94 19.22 -3.21 -4.67
C PHE A 94 20.02 -3.34 -5.96
N GLY A 95 20.95 -2.42 -6.24
CA GLY A 95 21.93 -2.62 -7.28
C GLY A 95 22.47 -1.35 -7.90
N SER A 96 23.78 -1.27 -7.94
CA SER A 96 24.57 -0.26 -8.64
C SER A 96 24.93 -0.76 -10.02
N GLY A 97 24.05 -0.68 -11.00
CA GLY A 97 24.41 -1.11 -12.33
C GLY A 97 23.44 -0.66 -13.41
N LYS A 98 23.96 -0.29 -14.59
CA LYS A 98 23.17 0.11 -15.75
C LYS A 98 22.37 -1.04 -16.38
N ASP A 99 22.70 -2.29 -16.02
CA ASP A 99 22.09 -3.51 -16.55
C ASP A 99 21.13 -4.10 -15.51
N ARG A 100 20.14 -3.32 -15.12
CA ARG A 100 19.20 -3.73 -14.06
C ARG A 100 18.17 -4.70 -14.57
N GLU A 101 18.15 -5.86 -13.94
CA GLU A 101 17.07 -6.84 -14.12
C GLU A 101 15.73 -6.20 -13.77
N PRO A 102 14.65 -6.54 -14.51
CA PRO A 102 13.30 -6.09 -14.17
C PRO A 102 12.83 -6.73 -12.86
N TYR A 103 11.84 -6.10 -12.23
CA TYR A 103 11.06 -6.74 -11.18
C TYR A 103 10.17 -7.82 -11.74
N TYR A 104 9.96 -8.85 -10.93
CA TYR A 104 8.94 -9.87 -11.15
C TYR A 104 7.98 -9.85 -9.98
N ILE A 105 6.71 -9.66 -10.29
CA ILE A 105 5.63 -9.61 -9.31
C ILE A 105 4.89 -10.94 -9.35
N TRP A 106 4.67 -11.54 -8.19
CA TRP A 106 4.06 -12.85 -8.02
C TRP A 106 2.82 -12.74 -7.12
N PRO A 107 1.66 -12.31 -7.65
CA PRO A 107 0.42 -12.32 -6.90
C PRO A 107 -0.23 -13.70 -6.97
N VAL A 108 -0.69 -14.20 -5.85
CA VAL A 108 -1.45 -15.46 -5.75
C VAL A 108 -2.76 -15.18 -5.03
N ALA A 109 -3.88 -15.38 -5.71
CA ALA A 109 -5.19 -15.27 -5.08
C ALA A 109 -5.38 -16.37 -4.01
N ALA A 110 -6.10 -16.05 -2.92
CA ALA A 110 -6.43 -17.02 -1.89
C ALA A 110 -7.44 -18.05 -2.41
N ASP A 111 -8.42 -17.60 -3.18
CA ASP A 111 -9.34 -18.49 -3.89
C ASP A 111 -8.76 -18.84 -5.27
N SER A 112 -8.56 -20.14 -5.52
CA SER A 112 -8.02 -20.66 -6.77
C SER A 112 -8.89 -20.38 -8.01
N LYS A 113 -10.15 -20.00 -7.80
CA LYS A 113 -11.10 -19.64 -8.88
C LYS A 113 -11.18 -18.13 -9.11
N ALA A 114 -10.59 -17.33 -8.25
CA ALA A 114 -10.44 -15.91 -8.48
C ALA A 114 -9.44 -15.64 -9.62
N THR A 115 -9.61 -14.53 -10.30
CA THR A 115 -8.71 -14.10 -11.37
C THR A 115 -7.88 -12.90 -10.93
N VAL A 116 -6.62 -12.85 -11.36
CA VAL A 116 -5.71 -11.75 -11.06
C VAL A 116 -5.33 -11.04 -12.36
N LYS A 117 -5.44 -9.72 -12.34
CA LYS A 117 -5.03 -8.83 -13.42
C LYS A 117 -4.05 -7.79 -12.88
N VAL A 118 -2.96 -7.54 -13.60
CA VAL A 118 -1.97 -6.52 -13.25
C VAL A 118 -1.95 -5.45 -14.33
N THR A 119 -2.06 -4.19 -13.93
CA THR A 119 -2.05 -3.04 -14.84
C THR A 119 -0.99 -2.03 -14.41
N ALA A 120 -0.40 -1.33 -15.37
CA ALA A 120 0.45 -0.19 -15.09
C ALA A 120 -0.42 1.02 -14.71
N VAL A 121 -0.11 1.66 -13.58
CA VAL A 121 -0.73 2.95 -13.23
C VAL A 121 0.12 4.08 -13.83
N TYR A 122 1.43 4.09 -13.55
CA TYR A 122 2.40 4.99 -14.18
C TYR A 122 3.83 4.44 -14.05
N GLY A 123 4.77 5.05 -14.75
CA GLY A 123 6.22 4.84 -14.59
C GLY A 123 6.74 3.45 -15.02
N VAL A 124 5.98 2.66 -15.77
CA VAL A 124 6.40 1.35 -16.25
C VAL A 124 6.94 1.46 -17.68
N ASP A 125 8.19 1.02 -17.89
CA ASP A 125 8.86 1.04 -19.18
C ASP A 125 8.12 0.16 -20.22
N GLY A 126 7.80 0.75 -21.36
CA GLY A 126 7.12 0.08 -22.48
C GLY A 126 5.65 -0.22 -22.24
N VAL A 127 5.03 0.24 -21.14
CA VAL A 127 3.62 -0.01 -20.82
C VAL A 127 2.91 1.31 -20.52
N ARG A 128 1.78 1.56 -21.18
CA ARG A 128 1.00 2.79 -20.95
C ARG A 128 0.17 2.70 -19.67
N SER A 129 -0.15 3.86 -19.09
CA SER A 129 -1.09 3.93 -17.97
C SER A 129 -2.42 3.26 -18.32
N GLY A 130 -2.94 2.46 -17.39
CA GLY A 130 -4.16 1.65 -17.55
C GLY A 130 -3.98 0.39 -18.40
N GLN A 131 -2.84 0.19 -19.04
CA GLN A 131 -2.58 -0.99 -19.88
C GLN A 131 -2.26 -2.20 -18.99
N GLU A 132 -2.81 -3.36 -19.36
CA GLU A 132 -2.53 -4.66 -18.73
C GLU A 132 -1.11 -5.13 -19.04
N ILE A 133 -0.44 -5.62 -17.99
CA ILE A 133 0.86 -6.27 -18.10
C ILE A 133 0.62 -7.75 -18.33
N THR A 134 1.06 -8.27 -19.48
CA THR A 134 0.89 -9.68 -19.83
C THR A 134 1.74 -10.56 -18.92
N PRO A 135 1.16 -11.55 -18.24
CA PRO A 135 1.93 -12.45 -17.41
C PRO A 135 2.79 -13.40 -18.25
N ALA A 136 3.97 -13.70 -17.77
CA ALA A 136 4.72 -14.87 -18.20
C ALA A 136 4.42 -16.02 -17.22
N THR A 137 4.23 -17.22 -17.72
CA THR A 137 4.08 -18.42 -16.87
C THR A 137 5.45 -19.02 -16.58
N ALA A 138 5.67 -19.42 -15.35
CA ALA A 138 6.83 -20.20 -14.96
C ALA A 138 6.36 -21.47 -14.25
N ALA A 139 6.89 -22.62 -14.64
CA ALA A 139 6.71 -23.86 -13.90
C ALA A 139 7.74 -23.90 -12.77
N PHE A 140 7.29 -24.06 -11.54
CA PHE A 140 8.13 -24.25 -10.37
C PHE A 140 7.44 -25.19 -9.40
N ASP A 141 8.13 -26.19 -8.90
CA ASP A 141 7.62 -27.19 -7.93
C ASP A 141 6.22 -27.71 -8.28
N ASP A 142 6.03 -28.16 -9.52
CA ASP A 142 4.75 -28.65 -10.07
C ASP A 142 3.60 -27.63 -10.11
N GLN A 143 3.85 -26.34 -9.76
CA GLN A 143 2.86 -25.27 -9.88
C GLN A 143 3.23 -24.31 -11.00
N ILE A 144 2.26 -24.05 -11.87
CA ILE A 144 2.37 -22.99 -12.86
C ILE A 144 1.88 -21.71 -12.21
N ARG A 145 2.78 -20.75 -11.99
CA ARG A 145 2.45 -19.45 -11.42
C ARG A 145 2.63 -18.33 -12.43
N ALA A 146 1.68 -17.41 -12.47
CA ALA A 146 1.81 -16.19 -13.24
C ALA A 146 2.80 -15.24 -12.59
N ARG A 147 3.73 -14.69 -13.35
CA ARG A 147 4.64 -13.63 -12.94
C ARG A 147 4.53 -12.47 -13.91
N TYR A 148 4.63 -11.27 -13.36
CA TYR A 148 4.50 -10.06 -14.15
C TYR A 148 5.83 -9.31 -14.15
N LYS A 149 6.38 -9.12 -15.35
CA LYS A 149 7.65 -8.42 -15.52
C LYS A 149 7.38 -6.91 -15.54
N VAL A 150 7.98 -6.18 -14.62
CA VAL A 150 7.86 -4.73 -14.50
C VAL A 150 9.24 -4.11 -14.46
N ARG A 151 9.45 -3.08 -15.28
CA ARG A 151 10.67 -2.27 -15.25
C ARG A 151 10.26 -0.81 -15.00
N PRO A 152 10.71 -0.17 -13.93
CA PRO A 152 10.50 1.26 -13.74
C PRO A 152 11.18 2.05 -14.86
N LEU A 153 10.48 3.06 -15.39
CA LEU A 153 10.95 3.93 -16.45
C LEU A 153 12.04 4.88 -15.96
N SER A 154 11.86 5.44 -14.78
CA SER A 154 12.77 6.41 -14.15
C SER A 154 13.67 5.74 -13.12
N GLU A 155 14.82 6.36 -12.83
CA GLU A 155 15.69 5.99 -11.72
C GLU A 155 15.29 6.65 -10.41
N THR A 156 14.60 7.78 -10.48
CA THR A 156 14.15 8.57 -9.33
C THR A 156 12.69 8.36 -9.01
N ASP A 157 11.84 8.27 -10.04
CA ASP A 157 10.40 8.14 -9.84
C ASP A 157 9.99 6.68 -9.78
N PRO A 158 9.06 6.30 -8.91
CA PRO A 158 8.59 4.93 -8.83
C PRO A 158 7.77 4.52 -10.05
N ALA A 159 7.79 3.23 -10.36
CA ALA A 159 6.74 2.64 -11.17
C ALA A 159 5.61 2.18 -10.25
N ARG A 160 4.37 2.58 -10.54
CA ARG A 160 3.19 2.13 -9.80
C ARG A 160 2.40 1.14 -10.62
N ILE A 161 2.09 0.00 -10.02
CA ILE A 161 1.23 -1.03 -10.60
C ILE A 161 -0.01 -1.25 -9.73
N CYS A 162 -1.09 -1.67 -10.38
CA CYS A 162 -2.32 -2.09 -9.72
C CYS A 162 -2.55 -3.58 -10.01
N ILE A 163 -2.79 -4.35 -8.95
CA ILE A 163 -3.15 -5.77 -8.99
C ILE A 163 -4.61 -5.87 -8.61
N THR A 164 -5.48 -6.21 -9.56
CA THR A 164 -6.90 -6.39 -9.32
C THR A 164 -7.21 -7.88 -9.22
N VAL A 165 -7.78 -8.28 -8.08
CA VAL A 165 -8.32 -9.62 -7.86
C VAL A 165 -9.82 -9.57 -8.05
N THR A 166 -10.35 -10.42 -8.95
CA THR A 166 -11.79 -10.61 -9.16
C THR A 166 -12.18 -11.98 -8.64
N ALA A 167 -13.12 -12.03 -7.71
CA ALA A 167 -13.60 -13.26 -7.11
C ALA A 167 -14.29 -14.20 -8.10
N GLU A 168 -14.53 -15.45 -7.71
CA GLU A 168 -15.29 -16.47 -8.52
C GLU A 168 -16.66 -15.95 -8.96
N ASP A 169 -17.30 -15.06 -8.20
CA ASP A 169 -18.61 -14.51 -8.54
C ASP A 169 -18.57 -13.61 -9.80
N GLY A 170 -17.38 -13.16 -10.20
CA GLY A 170 -17.14 -12.32 -11.37
C GLY A 170 -17.50 -10.85 -11.20
N VAL A 171 -17.89 -10.43 -9.98
CA VAL A 171 -18.35 -9.05 -9.67
C VAL A 171 -17.55 -8.43 -8.55
N THR A 172 -17.26 -9.19 -7.49
CA THR A 172 -16.49 -8.66 -6.34
C THR A 172 -15.03 -8.52 -6.71
N THR A 173 -14.47 -7.33 -6.49
CA THR A 173 -13.08 -7.02 -6.81
C THR A 173 -12.37 -6.34 -5.65
N ARG A 174 -11.05 -6.53 -5.56
CA ARG A 174 -10.14 -5.80 -4.68
C ARG A 174 -8.89 -5.43 -5.46
N SER A 175 -8.37 -4.23 -5.22
CA SER A 175 -7.13 -3.76 -5.82
C SER A 175 -6.03 -3.61 -4.79
N TYR A 176 -4.83 -4.03 -5.15
CA TYR A 176 -3.59 -3.85 -4.42
C TYR A 176 -2.64 -3.02 -5.28
N TYR A 177 -1.87 -2.14 -4.66
CA TYR A 177 -0.93 -1.28 -5.36
C TYR A 177 0.49 -1.50 -4.85
N ILE A 178 1.45 -1.45 -5.76
CA ILE A 178 2.87 -1.52 -5.43
C ILE A 178 3.58 -0.36 -6.12
N ASN A 179 4.33 0.41 -5.36
CA ASN A 179 5.31 1.36 -5.86
C ASN A 179 6.68 0.68 -5.89
N LEU A 180 7.31 0.66 -7.07
CA LEU A 180 8.60 0.00 -7.32
C LEU A 180 9.66 1.08 -7.58
N TYR A 181 10.58 1.22 -6.64
CA TYR A 181 11.64 2.24 -6.69
C TYR A 181 12.93 1.65 -7.24
N ARG A 182 13.65 2.44 -8.04
CA ARG A 182 14.99 2.11 -8.55
C ARG A 182 16.09 2.95 -7.91
N ASN A 183 15.77 3.72 -6.89
CA ASN A 183 16.69 4.69 -6.33
C ASN A 183 17.97 4.04 -5.81
N ASN A 184 19.14 4.57 -6.25
CA ASN A 184 20.47 4.16 -5.83
C ASN A 184 21.13 5.13 -4.87
N ASP A 185 20.50 6.26 -4.62
CA ASP A 185 21.09 7.28 -3.78
C ASP A 185 21.10 6.79 -2.33
N TRP A 186 22.16 7.14 -1.62
CA TRP A 186 22.20 6.95 -0.19
C TRP A 186 21.24 7.94 0.45
N PRO A 187 20.43 7.51 1.41
CA PRO A 187 19.59 8.43 2.14
C PRO A 187 20.48 9.41 2.94
N GLU A 188 20.17 10.67 2.81
CA GLU A 188 20.82 11.75 3.54
C GLU A 188 19.74 12.69 4.05
N PHE A 189 19.69 12.92 5.33
CA PHE A 189 18.79 13.90 5.91
C PHE A 189 19.53 14.86 6.82
N THR A 190 18.97 16.04 6.96
CA THR A 190 19.43 17.06 7.89
C THR A 190 18.28 17.49 8.79
N ILE A 191 18.61 17.91 9.99
CA ILE A 191 17.65 18.42 10.98
C ILE A 191 17.98 19.88 11.21
N ASP A 192 17.00 20.74 11.09
CA ASP A 192 17.11 22.11 11.55
C ASP A 192 17.06 22.15 13.07
N ARG A 193 18.23 22.20 13.70
CA ARG A 193 18.38 22.13 15.15
C ARG A 193 17.93 23.41 15.85
N GLU A 194 17.86 24.53 15.13
CA GLU A 194 17.42 25.82 15.67
C GLU A 194 15.90 25.95 15.73
N ASN A 195 15.20 25.17 14.91
CA ASN A 195 13.75 25.16 14.81
C ASN A 195 13.12 23.85 15.36
N VAL A 196 13.58 23.40 16.52
CA VAL A 196 12.87 22.38 17.30
C VAL A 196 11.70 23.07 17.99
N THR A 197 10.50 22.84 17.48
CA THR A 197 9.28 23.57 17.92
C THR A 197 8.24 22.63 18.50
N ASN A 198 7.21 23.21 19.12
CA ASN A 198 6.04 22.48 19.59
C ASN A 198 6.36 21.26 20.49
N ARG A 199 7.26 21.44 21.47
CA ARG A 199 7.47 20.43 22.51
C ARG A 199 6.23 20.29 23.37
N THR A 200 5.58 19.14 23.34
CA THR A 200 4.43 18.80 24.19
C THR A 200 4.83 17.76 25.26
N ALA A 201 3.88 17.27 26.03
CA ALA A 201 4.14 16.24 27.02
C ALA A 201 4.55 14.89 26.40
N ASP A 202 4.24 14.67 25.11
CA ASP A 202 4.39 13.39 24.42
C ASP A 202 4.96 13.50 23.00
N SER A 203 5.26 14.69 22.50
CA SER A 203 5.76 14.88 21.13
C SER A 203 6.70 16.08 20.99
N VAL A 204 7.40 16.14 19.86
CA VAL A 204 8.16 17.30 19.38
C VAL A 204 8.03 17.42 17.87
N THR A 205 8.04 18.64 17.36
CA THR A 205 8.01 18.92 15.93
C THR A 205 9.40 19.32 15.45
N LEU A 206 9.86 18.68 14.37
CA LEU A 206 11.15 18.89 13.75
C LEU A 206 10.98 19.35 12.32
N ARG A 207 11.80 20.27 11.87
CA ARG A 207 11.99 20.56 10.44
C ARG A 207 13.17 19.74 9.94
N ILE A 208 12.96 18.97 8.88
CA ILE A 208 13.98 18.13 8.27
C ILE A 208 14.04 18.37 6.77
N HIS A 209 15.18 18.09 6.19
CA HIS A 209 15.35 17.93 4.74
C HIS A 209 15.83 16.53 4.46
N ALA A 210 15.16 15.81 3.56
CA ALA A 210 15.55 14.49 3.09
C ALA A 210 15.84 14.55 1.58
N ASN A 211 16.84 13.80 1.11
CA ASN A 211 17.17 13.77 -0.31
C ASN A 211 16.32 12.78 -1.11
N ILE A 212 15.66 11.84 -0.44
CA ILE A 212 14.83 10.79 -1.07
C ILE A 212 13.61 10.45 -0.22
N ASP A 213 12.63 9.80 -0.84
CA ASP A 213 11.47 9.25 -0.14
C ASP A 213 11.86 8.03 0.71
N GLY A 214 11.24 7.90 1.90
CA GLY A 214 11.54 6.78 2.78
C GLY A 214 10.81 6.84 4.12
N TYR A 215 11.50 6.37 5.15
CA TYR A 215 11.05 6.43 6.53
C TYR A 215 12.10 7.05 7.42
N LEU A 216 11.69 7.95 8.30
CA LEU A 216 12.50 8.40 9.41
C LEU A 216 12.24 7.49 10.61
N TYR A 217 13.23 6.66 10.95
CA TYR A 217 13.23 5.88 12.18
C TYR A 217 13.76 6.71 13.32
N TYR A 218 13.12 6.61 14.48
CA TYR A 218 13.53 7.35 15.67
C TYR A 218 13.38 6.51 16.95
N LEU A 219 14.28 6.73 17.88
CA LEU A 219 14.34 6.08 19.18
C LEU A 219 14.62 7.13 20.25
N PRO A 220 13.65 7.47 21.11
CA PRO A 220 13.89 8.33 22.28
C PRO A 220 14.63 7.53 23.37
N ALA A 221 15.73 8.06 23.86
CA ALA A 221 16.52 7.47 24.92
C ALA A 221 16.63 8.42 26.11
N TYR A 222 16.35 7.92 27.31
CA TYR A 222 16.35 8.70 28.53
C TYR A 222 17.60 8.45 29.35
N ARG A 223 18.18 9.51 29.95
CA ARG A 223 19.27 9.48 30.92
C ARG A 223 20.50 8.67 30.51
N GLY A 224 21.00 8.90 29.29
CA GLY A 224 22.26 8.30 28.83
C GLY A 224 22.17 6.78 28.62
N ALA A 225 21.05 6.29 28.12
CA ALA A 225 20.83 4.90 27.79
C ALA A 225 21.88 4.33 26.81
N TYR A 226 22.49 5.23 25.99
CA TYR A 226 23.54 4.89 25.04
C TYR A 226 24.75 5.80 25.24
N ALA A 227 25.94 5.21 25.19
CA ALA A 227 27.21 5.97 25.22
C ALA A 227 27.53 6.60 23.85
N ASP A 228 27.10 5.95 22.75
CA ASP A 228 27.30 6.38 21.36
C ASP A 228 25.95 6.29 20.63
N ILE A 229 25.87 6.80 19.41
CA ILE A 229 24.69 6.65 18.55
C ILE A 229 24.47 5.15 18.30
N PRO A 230 23.30 4.58 18.68
CA PRO A 230 23.01 3.18 18.46
C PRO A 230 22.98 2.83 16.96
N ALA A 231 23.25 1.59 16.61
CA ALA A 231 23.25 1.14 15.22
C ALA A 231 21.85 1.31 14.59
N ALA A 232 21.80 1.59 13.29
CA ALA A 232 20.56 1.82 12.55
C ALA A 232 19.53 0.69 12.71
N ASN A 233 19.97 -0.57 12.68
CA ASN A 233 19.10 -1.74 12.91
C ASN A 233 18.54 -1.80 14.33
N GLU A 234 19.25 -1.30 15.32
CA GLU A 234 18.77 -1.18 16.68
C GLU A 234 17.68 -0.14 16.79
N VAL A 235 17.89 1.06 16.21
CA VAL A 235 16.86 2.10 16.13
C VAL A 235 15.64 1.61 15.34
N LYS A 236 15.85 0.86 14.24
CA LYS A 236 14.73 0.24 13.49
C LYS A 236 13.93 -0.75 14.33
N SER A 237 14.59 -1.57 15.13
CA SER A 237 13.94 -2.67 15.87
C SER A 237 13.26 -2.22 17.17
N GLN A 238 13.79 -1.21 17.85
CA GLN A 238 13.33 -0.73 19.14
C GLN A 238 12.54 0.58 19.07
N GLY A 239 12.73 1.34 17.98
CA GLY A 239 12.11 2.64 17.76
C GLY A 239 10.79 2.58 17.01
N GLN A 240 10.36 3.75 16.59
CA GLN A 240 9.19 3.96 15.74
C GLN A 240 9.63 4.59 14.41
N ARG A 241 8.69 4.78 13.48
CA ARG A 241 8.98 5.39 12.18
C ARG A 241 7.86 6.30 11.71
N ILE A 242 8.23 7.24 10.86
CA ILE A 242 7.32 8.16 10.16
C ILE A 242 7.70 8.11 8.69
N ALA A 243 6.70 8.08 7.79
CA ALA A 243 6.96 8.24 6.36
C ALA A 243 7.42 9.67 6.08
N ILE A 244 8.47 9.81 5.25
CA ILE A 244 9.02 11.09 4.83
C ILE A 244 9.20 11.13 3.32
N HIS A 245 9.21 12.35 2.78
CA HIS A 245 9.40 12.61 1.36
C HIS A 245 10.71 13.36 1.11
N ALA A 246 11.18 13.30 -0.12
CA ALA A 246 12.30 14.15 -0.54
C ALA A 246 11.91 15.63 -0.43
N GLY A 247 12.87 16.45 0.02
CA GLY A 247 12.70 17.88 0.22
C GLY A 247 12.55 18.30 1.67
N ASP A 248 12.23 19.59 1.87
CA ASP A 248 11.98 20.17 3.18
C ASP A 248 10.59 19.80 3.69
N GLN A 249 10.51 19.38 4.94
CA GLN A 249 9.24 19.01 5.55
C GLN A 249 9.27 19.16 7.06
N VAL A 250 8.07 19.24 7.65
CA VAL A 250 7.86 19.27 9.09
C VAL A 250 7.33 17.92 9.54
N VAL A 251 7.98 17.30 10.52
CA VAL A 251 7.59 16.01 11.06
C VAL A 251 7.32 16.11 12.55
N THR A 252 6.22 15.54 13.02
CA THR A 252 5.93 15.41 14.44
C THR A 252 6.36 14.05 14.94
N ILE A 253 7.26 14.03 15.92
CA ILE A 253 7.78 12.82 16.56
C ILE A 253 6.95 12.56 17.83
N PRO A 254 6.05 11.58 17.82
CA PRO A 254 5.25 11.21 19.00
C PRO A 254 5.98 10.22 19.91
N GLY A 255 5.36 9.90 21.05
CA GLY A 255 5.84 8.86 21.96
C GLY A 255 6.99 9.31 22.87
N LEU A 256 7.19 10.61 23.02
CA LEU A 256 8.16 11.17 23.97
C LEU A 256 7.54 11.29 25.38
N GLY A 257 8.35 11.05 26.40
CA GLY A 257 7.97 11.39 27.79
C GLY A 257 8.14 12.87 28.09
N LYS A 258 7.78 13.29 29.31
CA LYS A 258 7.97 14.66 29.77
C LYS A 258 9.43 15.00 30.13
N GLU A 259 10.24 13.98 30.38
CA GLU A 259 11.64 14.13 30.74
C GLU A 259 12.48 14.56 29.54
N GLU A 260 13.67 15.08 29.80
CA GLU A 260 14.68 15.27 28.75
C GLU A 260 15.08 13.92 28.16
N CYS A 261 15.31 13.87 26.86
CA CYS A 261 15.75 12.66 26.18
C CYS A 261 16.67 13.01 25.00
N THR A 262 17.50 12.07 24.61
CA THR A 262 18.21 12.12 23.34
C THR A 262 17.42 11.33 22.32
N LEU A 263 17.09 11.96 21.20
CA LEU A 263 16.40 11.33 20.08
C LEU A 263 17.44 10.87 19.06
N TYR A 264 17.50 9.57 18.79
CA TYR A 264 18.34 8.99 17.75
C TYR A 264 17.51 8.76 16.49
N LEU A 265 18.03 9.20 15.34
CA LEU A 265 17.30 9.23 14.08
C LEU A 265 18.11 8.62 12.94
N TYR A 266 17.44 7.89 12.07
CA TYR A 266 17.97 7.39 10.81
C TYR A 266 16.88 7.48 9.73
N GLU A 267 17.23 8.05 8.61
CA GLU A 267 16.42 7.86 7.40
C GLU A 267 16.71 6.48 6.82
N MET A 268 15.68 5.80 6.39
CA MET A 268 15.79 4.56 5.62
C MET A 268 15.01 4.70 4.33
N SER A 269 15.72 4.61 3.20
CA SER A 269 15.08 4.58 1.89
C SER A 269 14.20 3.34 1.72
N TYR A 270 13.28 3.38 0.75
CA TYR A 270 12.55 2.17 0.36
C TYR A 270 13.48 1.07 -0.18
N ALA A 271 14.72 1.39 -0.55
CA ALA A 271 15.79 0.45 -0.87
C ALA A 271 16.47 -0.20 0.36
N GLN A 272 15.89 -0.06 1.56
CA GLN A 272 16.41 -0.60 2.82
C GLN A 272 17.84 -0.11 3.15
N ARG A 273 18.22 1.07 2.69
CA ARG A 273 19.48 1.72 3.00
C ARG A 273 19.27 2.75 4.09
N PHE A 274 20.17 2.79 5.05
CA PHE A 274 20.15 3.79 6.11
C PHE A 274 21.09 4.96 5.79
N SER A 275 20.66 6.15 6.19
CA SER A 275 21.52 7.33 6.30
C SER A 275 22.58 7.17 7.38
N ASN A 276 23.47 8.14 7.49
CA ASN A 276 24.20 8.34 8.72
C ASN A 276 23.23 8.65 9.87
N GLY A 277 23.53 8.14 11.06
CA GLY A 277 22.73 8.42 12.24
C GLY A 277 22.85 9.87 12.70
N ALA A 278 21.75 10.42 13.17
CA ALA A 278 21.72 11.71 13.83
C ALA A 278 21.22 11.56 15.28
N GLN A 279 21.68 12.45 16.14
CA GLN A 279 21.15 12.59 17.50
C GLN A 279 20.73 14.04 17.73
N LEU A 280 19.67 14.19 18.51
CA LEU A 280 19.10 15.47 18.91
C LEU A 280 18.67 15.42 20.36
N ASP A 281 19.17 16.33 21.17
CA ASP A 281 18.76 16.44 22.56
C ASP A 281 17.45 17.22 22.66
N ILE A 282 16.47 16.62 23.28
CA ILE A 282 15.13 17.18 23.50
C ILE A 282 15.01 17.56 24.97
N ALA A 283 14.78 18.83 25.24
CA ALA A 283 14.61 19.33 26.60
C ALA A 283 13.36 18.75 27.28
N ALA A 284 13.39 18.70 28.60
CA ALA A 284 12.22 18.33 29.41
C ALA A 284 11.04 19.25 29.11
N TYR A 285 9.84 18.71 29.10
CA TYR A 285 8.61 19.49 29.01
C TYR A 285 8.31 20.12 30.36
N THR A 286 8.38 21.42 30.45
CA THR A 286 8.23 22.17 31.75
C THR A 286 6.79 22.61 32.05
N GLY A 287 5.85 22.33 31.12
CA GLY A 287 4.42 22.64 31.32
C GLY A 287 4.05 24.13 31.25
N GLY A 288 5.01 24.99 30.90
CA GLY A 288 4.81 26.44 30.86
C GLY A 288 4.58 27.07 29.51
N ASP A 289 4.99 26.39 28.48
CA ASP A 289 4.64 26.79 27.12
C ASP A 289 3.24 26.23 26.80
N ASN A 290 2.25 27.12 26.73
CA ASN A 290 1.08 26.80 25.93
C ASN A 290 1.66 26.24 24.63
N PRO A 291 1.34 25.00 24.22
CA PRO A 291 1.61 24.65 22.85
C PRO A 291 1.01 25.81 22.05
N PRO A 292 1.71 26.41 21.10
CA PRO A 292 1.00 27.22 20.13
C PRO A 292 -0.19 26.34 19.76
N ASP A 293 -1.40 26.88 19.84
CA ASP A 293 -2.64 26.15 19.55
C ASP A 293 -2.32 25.16 18.44
N PRO A 294 -2.79 23.88 18.56
CA PRO A 294 -2.49 22.89 17.51
C PRO A 294 -2.67 23.65 16.23
N VAL A 295 -1.58 23.80 15.46
CA VAL A 295 -1.61 24.67 14.28
C VAL A 295 -2.79 24.14 13.51
N THR A 296 -3.90 24.85 13.59
CA THR A 296 -5.10 24.47 12.83
C THR A 296 -4.57 24.44 11.41
N PRO A 297 -4.60 23.27 10.75
CA PRO A 297 -4.02 23.16 9.42
C PRO A 297 -4.53 24.36 8.62
N THR A 298 -3.64 25.26 8.26
CA THR A 298 -4.04 26.43 7.50
C THR A 298 -4.27 25.94 6.09
N PRO A 299 -5.51 25.93 5.58
CA PRO A 299 -5.74 25.50 4.21
C PRO A 299 -4.85 26.29 3.26
N GLY A 300 -4.06 25.58 2.45
CA GLY A 300 -3.09 26.18 1.54
C GLY A 300 -1.63 26.18 2.02
N ASP A 301 -1.37 26.01 3.32
CA ASP A 301 -0.01 25.83 3.87
C ASP A 301 0.33 24.33 3.92
N LEU A 302 0.69 23.78 2.76
CA LEU A 302 0.87 22.34 2.57
C LEU A 302 2.19 21.82 3.15
N ASN A 303 3.20 22.68 3.20
CA ASN A 303 4.50 22.36 3.78
C ASN A 303 4.57 22.71 5.28
N GLN A 304 3.51 23.33 5.84
CA GLN A 304 3.35 23.74 7.23
C GLN A 304 4.47 24.68 7.73
N ASP A 305 4.96 25.55 6.86
CA ASP A 305 6.01 26.52 7.23
C ASP A 305 5.44 27.83 7.80
N GLY A 306 4.11 27.94 7.87
CA GLY A 306 3.38 29.11 8.37
C GLY A 306 3.20 30.20 7.31
N LYS A 307 3.49 29.90 6.05
CA LYS A 307 3.27 30.77 4.90
C LYS A 307 2.50 30.04 3.84
N ILE A 308 1.71 30.76 3.07
CA ILE A 308 1.09 30.24 1.85
C ILE A 308 1.80 30.93 0.69
N ASP A 309 2.68 30.15 0.01
CA ASP A 309 3.51 30.70 -1.07
C ASP A 309 3.74 29.69 -2.22
N MET A 310 4.62 30.05 -3.16
CA MET A 310 4.88 29.20 -4.34
C MET A 310 5.45 27.82 -3.98
N THR A 311 5.98 27.65 -2.76
CA THR A 311 6.50 26.35 -2.30
C THR A 311 5.36 25.37 -2.08
N ASP A 312 4.24 25.86 -1.50
CA ASP A 312 3.02 25.06 -1.31
C ASP A 312 2.39 24.66 -2.63
N LEU A 313 2.33 25.62 -3.57
CA LEU A 313 1.83 25.33 -4.90
C LEU A 313 2.68 24.28 -5.61
N SER A 314 3.98 24.36 -5.51
CA SER A 314 4.89 23.34 -6.05
C SER A 314 4.59 21.98 -5.40
N TRP A 315 4.37 21.97 -4.10
CA TRP A 315 4.12 20.76 -3.32
C TRP A 315 2.82 20.03 -3.74
N ILE A 316 1.72 20.77 -3.91
CA ILE A 316 0.44 20.18 -4.37
C ILE A 316 0.56 19.68 -5.81
N LEU A 317 1.20 20.44 -6.70
CA LEU A 317 1.40 20.04 -8.09
C LEU A 317 2.26 18.78 -8.22
N ASP A 318 3.33 18.69 -7.46
CA ASP A 318 4.18 17.50 -7.41
C ASP A 318 3.43 16.28 -6.88
N ALA A 319 2.64 16.47 -5.81
CA ALA A 319 1.83 15.40 -5.26
C ALA A 319 0.78 14.90 -6.27
N LEU A 320 0.04 15.81 -6.90
CA LEU A 320 -0.98 15.46 -7.89
C LEU A 320 -0.37 14.80 -9.13
N THR A 321 0.78 15.31 -9.61
CA THR A 321 1.47 14.76 -10.78
C THR A 321 2.00 13.36 -10.49
N ALA A 322 2.49 13.12 -9.28
CA ALA A 322 2.98 11.83 -8.82
C ALA A 322 1.87 10.88 -8.36
N GLY A 323 0.60 11.31 -8.39
CA GLY A 323 -0.54 10.51 -7.88
C GLY A 323 -0.48 10.25 -6.40
N ARG A 324 0.17 11.13 -5.62
CA ARG A 324 0.25 11.06 -4.16
C ARG A 324 -1.00 11.68 -3.53
N SER A 325 -1.45 11.14 -2.41
CA SER A 325 -2.52 11.74 -1.63
C SER A 325 -1.99 12.97 -0.88
N VAL A 326 -2.76 14.04 -0.93
CA VAL A 326 -2.55 15.26 -0.15
C VAL A 326 -3.53 15.24 1.03
N ASP A 327 -3.12 15.76 2.18
CA ASP A 327 -4.02 15.90 3.33
C ASP A 327 -5.20 16.81 2.95
N GLN A 328 -6.42 16.27 3.02
CA GLN A 328 -7.64 17.00 2.66
C GLN A 328 -7.85 18.26 3.50
N THR A 329 -7.44 18.26 4.76
CA THR A 329 -7.64 19.42 5.63
C THR A 329 -6.82 20.64 5.21
N MET A 330 -5.75 20.43 4.46
CA MET A 330 -4.85 21.47 3.96
C MET A 330 -4.98 21.70 2.46
N GLY A 331 -5.26 20.62 1.71
CA GLY A 331 -5.23 20.65 0.25
C GLY A 331 -6.58 20.82 -0.43
N ASP A 332 -7.70 20.47 0.21
CA ASP A 332 -9.04 20.66 -0.32
C ASP A 332 -9.51 22.10 -0.03
N LEU A 333 -9.23 23.00 -0.96
CA LEU A 333 -9.48 24.42 -0.81
C LEU A 333 -10.86 24.84 -1.29
N ASN A 334 -11.53 23.98 -2.07
CA ASN A 334 -12.88 24.21 -2.56
C ASN A 334 -13.97 23.50 -1.73
N GLY A 335 -13.59 22.56 -0.86
CA GLY A 335 -14.49 21.84 0.04
C GLY A 335 -15.30 20.73 -0.64
N ASP A 336 -14.82 20.19 -1.77
CA ASP A 336 -15.50 19.11 -2.50
C ASP A 336 -15.04 17.69 -2.09
N TYR A 337 -14.15 17.60 -1.10
CA TYR A 337 -13.55 16.38 -0.57
C TYR A 337 -12.58 15.66 -1.52
N VAL A 338 -12.14 16.34 -2.57
CA VAL A 338 -11.15 15.83 -3.53
C VAL A 338 -10.03 16.87 -3.66
N VAL A 339 -8.79 16.47 -3.45
CA VAL A 339 -7.65 17.36 -3.73
C VAL A 339 -7.20 17.12 -5.17
N ASP A 340 -7.42 18.15 -6.04
CA ASP A 340 -7.10 18.06 -7.45
C ASP A 340 -6.53 19.38 -8.01
N MET A 341 -6.44 19.48 -9.34
CA MET A 341 -5.94 20.69 -10.02
C MET A 341 -6.79 21.94 -9.79
N THR A 342 -8.05 21.77 -9.34
CA THR A 342 -8.92 22.90 -9.00
C THR A 342 -8.41 23.59 -7.73
N ASP A 343 -7.97 22.81 -6.75
CA ASP A 343 -7.38 23.32 -5.50
C ASP A 343 -6.04 24.00 -5.75
N ALA A 344 -5.21 23.40 -6.61
CA ALA A 344 -3.95 24.02 -7.01
C ALA A 344 -4.18 25.38 -7.69
N ALA A 345 -5.24 25.53 -8.47
CA ALA A 345 -5.62 26.81 -9.08
C ALA A 345 -6.08 27.83 -8.03
N ILE A 346 -6.88 27.40 -7.05
CA ILE A 346 -7.33 28.26 -5.94
C ILE A 346 -6.12 28.71 -5.10
N LEU A 347 -5.17 27.81 -4.83
CA LEU A 347 -3.94 28.14 -4.11
C LEU A 347 -3.12 29.19 -4.87
N MET A 348 -2.98 29.04 -6.19
CA MET A 348 -2.30 30.02 -7.04
C MET A 348 -2.95 31.40 -6.98
N ASP A 349 -4.30 31.45 -6.99
CA ASP A 349 -5.06 32.70 -6.88
C ASP A 349 -4.85 33.34 -5.50
N GLN A 350 -4.83 32.56 -4.42
CA GLN A 350 -4.55 33.07 -3.06
C GLN A 350 -3.15 33.68 -2.96
N ILE A 351 -2.13 32.99 -3.49
CA ILE A 351 -0.75 33.47 -3.50
C ILE A 351 -0.65 34.75 -4.30
N THR A 352 -1.27 34.82 -5.48
CA THR A 352 -1.24 35.99 -6.35
C THR A 352 -1.95 37.20 -5.74
N ALA A 353 -3.02 36.97 -4.98
CA ALA A 353 -3.76 38.04 -4.30
C ALA A 353 -2.99 38.61 -3.07
N ALA A 354 -2.01 37.88 -2.55
CA ALA A 354 -1.18 38.28 -1.40
C ALA A 354 0.08 39.06 -1.80
N LEU A 355 0.41 39.11 -3.10
CA LEU A 355 1.55 39.86 -3.68
C LEU A 355 1.14 41.30 -3.98
#